data_d0f5dd62b1bc785a0c15bdbf79682b7f
#
_entry.id   d0f5dd62b1bc785a0c15bdbf79682b7f
#
_cell.length_a   1.000
_cell.length_b   1.000
_cell.length_c   1.000
_cell.angle_alpha   90.00
_cell.angle_beta   90.00
_cell.angle_gamma   90.00
#
_symmetry.space_group_name_H-M   'P 1'
#
loop_
_entity.id
_entity.type
_entity.pdbx_description
1 polymer ?
#
loop_
_entity_poly.entity_id
_entity_poly.type
_entity_poly.pdbx_seq_one_letter_code
_entity_poly.pdbx_strand_id
1 'polypeptide(L)'
;MSGRTATVDAIEKVASTGRPGCIAEAAARLRTAERDCTPCAPVRELIGTADIETAYAVQSRIVAEFVDAGRILSGRKIGLTSAAVQAQLGVDQPDFGVLFADMDCSGGRPVDVTRLLQPKVEAEVAFVLGSDIDVPVDEITVHSYVEAGAPALEIVDSRIAGWDITLGDTIADNASSGLYVLGDRIPPGELPDLAAVRMSMTENGTVVSTGTGADCLGSPWAALAWLANVSRSLGAPLQAGEVVLSGALGPMATVTPGSTYSASIGGLGCVSVTFTPGAPA
;
A
#
# COMPACT_ATOMS: atom_id res chain seq x y z
N MET A 1 18.66 6.30 -14.82
CA MET A 1 19.34 5.04 -14.42
C MET A 1 19.91 5.08 -13.00
N SER A 2 20.31 6.23 -12.45
CA SER A 2 20.95 6.37 -11.11
C SER A 2 19.99 6.12 -9.92
N GLY A 3 18.73 6.54 -9.97
CA GLY A 3 17.81 6.43 -8.82
C GLY A 3 17.29 5.00 -8.54
N ARG A 4 17.15 4.18 -9.59
CA ARG A 4 16.70 2.77 -9.46
C ARG A 4 17.69 1.90 -8.69
N THR A 5 18.99 2.13 -8.86
CA THR A 5 20.05 1.37 -8.20
C THR A 5 20.09 1.71 -6.70
N ALA A 6 19.90 2.99 -6.33
CA ALA A 6 19.94 3.44 -4.95
C ALA A 6 18.81 2.85 -4.07
N THR A 7 17.60 2.70 -4.62
CA THR A 7 16.46 2.11 -3.90
C THR A 7 16.69 0.62 -3.66
N VAL A 8 17.21 -0.12 -4.63
CA VAL A 8 17.56 -1.54 -4.50
C VAL A 8 18.70 -1.74 -3.50
N ASP A 9 19.77 -0.94 -3.61
CA ASP A 9 20.93 -1.00 -2.70
C ASP A 9 20.55 -0.69 -1.23
N ALA A 10 19.60 0.24 -1.02
CA ALA A 10 19.09 0.57 0.31
C ALA A 10 18.20 -0.55 0.87
N ILE A 11 17.39 -1.17 0.02
CA ILE A 11 16.57 -2.33 0.33
C ILE A 11 17.47 -3.51 0.74
N GLU A 12 18.56 -3.77 0.00
CA GLU A 12 19.53 -4.82 0.33
C GLU A 12 20.28 -4.57 1.65
N LYS A 13 20.51 -3.31 2.01
CA LYS A 13 21.20 -2.96 3.26
C LYS A 13 20.35 -3.25 4.49
N VAL A 14 19.02 -3.11 4.41
CA VAL A 14 18.08 -3.53 5.46
C VAL A 14 18.03 -5.06 5.57
N ALA A 15 18.16 -5.78 4.46
CA ALA A 15 18.14 -7.24 4.42
C ALA A 15 19.35 -7.91 5.10
N SER A 16 20.39 -7.15 5.49
CA SER A 16 21.61 -7.70 6.11
C SER A 16 21.51 -7.96 7.62
N THR A 17 20.44 -7.50 8.27
CA THR A 17 20.20 -7.68 9.71
C THR A 17 19.18 -8.79 9.91
N GLY A 18 19.50 -9.81 10.66
CA GLY A 18 18.60 -10.90 10.98
C GLY A 18 19.21 -12.30 10.75
N ARG A 19 18.41 -13.35 10.97
CA ARG A 19 18.79 -14.75 10.71
C ARG A 19 18.56 -15.08 9.22
N PRO A 20 19.59 -15.12 8.34
CA PRO A 20 19.41 -15.22 6.89
C PRO A 20 18.52 -16.39 6.43
N GLY A 21 18.58 -17.52 7.16
CA GLY A 21 17.75 -18.69 6.87
C GLY A 21 16.25 -18.44 7.08
N CYS A 22 15.87 -17.77 8.17
CA CYS A 22 14.47 -17.46 8.47
C CYS A 22 13.90 -16.44 7.47
N ILE A 23 14.69 -15.43 7.08
CA ILE A 23 14.30 -14.44 6.07
C ILE A 23 14.04 -15.13 4.73
N ALA A 24 14.94 -16.02 4.30
CA ALA A 24 14.80 -16.74 3.04
C ALA A 24 13.56 -17.65 3.03
N GLU A 25 13.30 -18.35 4.14
CA GLU A 25 12.14 -19.23 4.27
C GLU A 25 10.82 -18.46 4.29
N ALA A 26 10.75 -17.35 5.05
CA ALA A 26 9.56 -16.49 5.10
C ALA A 26 9.25 -15.89 3.72
N ALA A 27 10.26 -15.35 3.03
CA ALA A 27 10.12 -14.83 1.68
C ALA A 27 9.63 -15.91 0.70
N ALA A 28 10.22 -17.10 0.73
CA ALA A 28 9.81 -18.21 -0.13
C ALA A 28 8.36 -18.66 0.14
N ARG A 29 7.93 -18.68 1.41
CA ARG A 29 6.55 -19.01 1.81
C ARG A 29 5.55 -18.03 1.22
N LEU A 30 5.77 -16.71 1.39
CA LEU A 30 4.90 -15.65 0.87
C LEU A 30 4.87 -15.64 -0.67
N ARG A 31 6.04 -15.79 -1.32
CA ARG A 31 6.15 -15.90 -2.78
C ARG A 31 5.42 -17.12 -3.34
N THR A 32 5.46 -18.23 -2.65
CA THR A 32 4.75 -19.45 -3.04
C THR A 32 3.24 -19.24 -2.93
N ALA A 33 2.77 -18.63 -1.84
CA ALA A 33 1.36 -18.30 -1.66
C ALA A 33 0.83 -17.40 -2.79
N GLU A 34 1.57 -16.34 -3.15
CA GLU A 34 1.22 -15.45 -4.26
C GLU A 34 1.16 -16.20 -5.60
N ARG A 35 2.23 -16.93 -5.95
CA ARG A 35 2.31 -17.65 -7.22
C ARG A 35 1.21 -18.70 -7.39
N ASP A 36 0.92 -19.44 -6.33
CA ASP A 36 -0.01 -20.57 -6.35
C ASP A 36 -1.45 -20.12 -6.01
N CYS A 37 -1.68 -18.82 -5.80
CA CYS A 37 -2.95 -18.23 -5.36
C CYS A 37 -3.57 -19.01 -4.18
N THR A 38 -2.73 -19.42 -3.22
CA THR A 38 -3.14 -20.22 -2.07
C THR A 38 -2.54 -19.62 -0.79
N PRO A 39 -3.37 -19.08 0.11
CA PRO A 39 -2.89 -18.46 1.33
C PRO A 39 -2.06 -19.42 2.20
N CYS A 40 -1.01 -18.88 2.82
CA CYS A 40 -0.07 -19.63 3.66
C CYS A 40 -0.29 -19.37 5.17
N ALA A 41 0.38 -20.15 6.00
CA ALA A 41 0.46 -19.90 7.44
C ALA A 41 1.25 -18.60 7.71
N PRO A 42 0.99 -17.91 8.86
CA PRO A 42 1.74 -16.72 9.27
C PRO A 42 3.25 -16.92 9.26
N VAL A 43 3.99 -15.85 8.94
CA VAL A 43 5.47 -15.89 8.93
C VAL A 43 6.09 -15.50 10.26
N ARG A 44 5.31 -14.94 11.20
CA ARG A 44 5.77 -14.62 12.57
C ARG A 44 6.40 -15.78 13.31
N GLU A 45 6.04 -17.02 12.97
CA GLU A 45 6.66 -18.22 13.53
C GLU A 45 8.14 -18.36 13.13
N LEU A 46 8.52 -17.82 11.98
CA LEU A 46 9.89 -17.85 11.44
C LEU A 46 10.69 -16.63 11.88
N ILE A 47 10.07 -15.45 11.86
CA ILE A 47 10.76 -14.17 12.05
C ILE A 47 10.57 -13.58 13.44
N GLY A 48 9.62 -14.10 14.25
CA GLY A 48 9.24 -13.51 15.55
C GLY A 48 8.09 -12.51 15.42
N THR A 49 7.30 -12.37 16.48
CA THR A 49 6.08 -11.54 16.46
C THR A 49 6.33 -10.05 16.53
N ALA A 50 7.49 -9.62 17.06
CA ALA A 50 7.83 -8.22 17.33
C ALA A 50 9.13 -7.76 16.61
N ASP A 51 9.70 -8.58 15.75
CA ASP A 51 10.94 -8.25 15.03
C ASP A 51 10.61 -7.53 13.70
N ILE A 52 10.35 -6.24 13.81
CA ILE A 52 10.00 -5.36 12.69
C ILE A 52 11.16 -5.25 11.69
N GLU A 53 12.40 -5.24 12.16
CA GLU A 53 13.57 -5.15 11.31
C GLU A 53 13.69 -6.39 10.42
N THR A 54 13.54 -7.59 10.99
CA THR A 54 13.50 -8.83 10.22
C THR A 54 12.31 -8.89 9.26
N ALA A 55 11.14 -8.35 9.64
CA ALA A 55 9.98 -8.28 8.75
C ALA A 55 10.25 -7.41 7.51
N TYR A 56 10.85 -6.21 7.68
CA TYR A 56 11.28 -5.39 6.54
C TYR A 56 12.41 -6.04 5.73
N ALA A 57 13.28 -6.83 6.35
CA ALA A 57 14.28 -7.60 5.60
C ALA A 57 13.66 -8.68 4.70
N VAL A 58 12.57 -9.33 5.14
CA VAL A 58 11.79 -10.26 4.30
C VAL A 58 11.14 -9.51 3.14
N GLN A 59 10.45 -8.38 3.42
CA GLN A 59 9.85 -7.53 2.38
C GLN A 59 10.90 -7.09 1.35
N SER A 60 12.04 -6.56 1.82
CA SER A 60 13.14 -6.10 0.97
C SER A 60 13.66 -7.20 0.05
N ARG A 61 13.80 -8.42 0.58
CA ARG A 61 14.22 -9.58 -0.21
C ARG A 61 13.22 -9.91 -1.30
N ILE A 62 11.91 -9.94 -0.98
CA ILE A 62 10.85 -10.20 -1.98
C ILE A 62 10.85 -9.12 -3.06
N VAL A 63 10.96 -7.85 -2.66
CA VAL A 63 11.02 -6.71 -3.59
C VAL A 63 12.24 -6.81 -4.52
N ALA A 64 13.42 -7.15 -3.98
CA ALA A 64 14.63 -7.35 -4.79
C ALA A 64 14.45 -8.47 -5.82
N GLU A 65 13.89 -9.62 -5.41
CA GLU A 65 13.61 -10.74 -6.31
C GLU A 65 12.61 -10.36 -7.42
N PHE A 66 11.61 -9.51 -7.13
CA PHE A 66 10.67 -9.00 -8.14
C PHE A 66 11.34 -8.03 -9.12
N VAL A 67 12.22 -7.14 -8.62
CA VAL A 67 12.99 -6.23 -9.48
C VAL A 67 13.95 -7.00 -10.38
N ASP A 68 14.63 -8.01 -9.86
CA ASP A 68 15.52 -8.90 -10.63
C ASP A 68 14.73 -9.67 -11.71
N ALA A 69 13.48 -10.03 -11.42
CA ALA A 69 12.56 -10.63 -12.40
C ALA A 69 12.00 -9.63 -13.43
N GLY A 70 12.37 -8.34 -13.34
CA GLY A 70 12.00 -7.30 -14.29
C GLY A 70 10.76 -6.50 -13.94
N ARG A 71 10.16 -6.65 -12.74
CA ARG A 71 9.07 -5.78 -12.30
C ARG A 71 9.59 -4.36 -12.06
N ILE A 72 8.76 -3.39 -12.38
CA ILE A 72 9.11 -1.97 -12.31
C ILE A 72 8.48 -1.35 -11.08
N LEU A 73 9.29 -0.77 -10.21
CA LEU A 73 8.82 0.02 -9.07
C LEU A 73 8.02 1.24 -9.58
N SER A 74 6.84 1.47 -9.02
CA SER A 74 5.97 2.60 -9.38
C SER A 74 5.64 3.51 -8.20
N GLY A 75 5.88 3.07 -6.97
CA GLY A 75 5.55 3.87 -5.81
C GLY A 75 5.52 3.07 -4.51
N ARG A 76 4.81 3.62 -3.53
CA ARG A 76 4.63 3.03 -2.19
C ARG A 76 3.23 3.25 -1.66
N LYS A 77 2.82 2.43 -0.69
CA LYS A 77 1.57 2.58 0.06
C LYS A 77 1.85 2.64 1.55
N ILE A 78 0.99 3.30 2.29
CA ILE A 78 1.08 3.42 3.74
C ILE A 78 -0.08 2.63 4.33
N GLY A 79 0.22 1.69 5.20
CA GLY A 79 -0.78 0.92 5.94
C GLY A 79 -0.87 1.34 7.41
N LEU A 80 -1.91 0.85 8.09
CA LEU A 80 -2.11 1.06 9.51
C LEU A 80 -2.18 2.55 9.90
N THR A 81 -2.80 3.39 9.07
CA THR A 81 -2.91 4.83 9.30
C THR A 81 -4.03 5.21 10.27
N SER A 82 -4.96 4.30 10.56
CA SER A 82 -6.05 4.52 11.51
C SER A 82 -5.62 4.19 12.94
N ALA A 83 -5.83 5.11 13.88
CA ALA A 83 -5.59 4.88 15.31
C ALA A 83 -6.37 3.68 15.87
N ALA A 84 -7.58 3.40 15.34
CA ALA A 84 -8.37 2.24 15.74
C ALA A 84 -7.72 0.92 15.34
N VAL A 85 -7.17 0.84 14.11
CA VAL A 85 -6.46 -0.35 13.62
C VAL A 85 -5.13 -0.52 14.34
N GLN A 86 -4.40 0.56 14.59
CA GLN A 86 -3.17 0.52 15.40
C GLN A 86 -3.44 -0.03 16.82
N ALA A 87 -4.48 0.47 17.48
CA ALA A 87 -4.88 -0.02 18.80
C ALA A 87 -5.29 -1.50 18.78
N GLN A 88 -5.99 -1.95 17.74
CA GLN A 88 -6.39 -3.35 17.56
C GLN A 88 -5.19 -4.28 17.41
N LEU A 89 -4.15 -3.85 16.69
CA LEU A 89 -2.92 -4.62 16.47
C LEU A 89 -1.86 -4.41 17.56
N GLY A 90 -2.12 -3.51 18.53
CA GLY A 90 -1.19 -3.20 19.62
C GLY A 90 0.07 -2.50 19.14
N VAL A 91 -0.03 -1.65 18.11
CA VAL A 91 1.07 -0.89 17.51
C VAL A 91 0.79 0.61 17.61
N ASP A 92 1.83 1.42 17.48
CA ASP A 92 1.79 2.88 17.61
C ASP A 92 2.33 3.62 16.37
N GLN A 93 2.57 2.88 15.29
CA GLN A 93 3.13 3.43 14.06
C GLN A 93 2.51 2.77 12.82
N PRO A 94 2.49 3.48 11.68
CA PRO A 94 2.15 2.92 10.38
C PRO A 94 3.19 1.91 9.89
N ASP A 95 2.81 1.15 8.86
CA ASP A 95 3.71 0.37 8.02
C ASP A 95 3.71 0.91 6.58
N PHE A 96 4.57 0.37 5.73
CA PHE A 96 4.56 0.69 4.30
C PHE A 96 4.88 -0.53 3.45
N GLY A 97 4.37 -0.51 2.23
CA GLY A 97 4.68 -1.47 1.18
C GLY A 97 5.12 -0.79 -0.10
N VAL A 98 5.65 -1.59 -1.02
CA VAL A 98 6.14 -1.16 -2.33
C VAL A 98 5.09 -1.48 -3.39
N LEU A 99 4.87 -0.54 -4.31
CA LEU A 99 4.00 -0.69 -5.46
C LEU A 99 4.81 -0.94 -6.73
N PHE A 100 4.29 -1.81 -7.59
CA PHE A 100 4.85 -2.09 -8.90
C PHE A 100 3.90 -1.63 -10.00
N ALA A 101 4.44 -1.30 -11.18
CA ALA A 101 3.67 -0.78 -12.30
C ALA A 101 2.59 -1.75 -12.80
N ASP A 102 2.79 -3.05 -12.64
CA ASP A 102 1.82 -4.09 -12.98
C ASP A 102 0.67 -4.26 -11.96
N MET A 103 0.74 -3.55 -10.83
CA MET A 103 -0.35 -3.43 -9.86
C MET A 103 -1.35 -2.34 -10.24
N ASP A 104 -1.01 -1.43 -11.16
CA ASP A 104 -1.90 -0.36 -11.62
C ASP A 104 -2.99 -0.90 -12.54
N CYS A 105 -4.24 -0.80 -12.07
CA CYS A 105 -5.44 -1.19 -12.78
C CYS A 105 -6.32 0.00 -13.21
N SER A 106 -5.75 1.21 -13.27
CA SER A 106 -6.48 2.47 -13.56
C SER A 106 -7.08 2.55 -14.98
N GLY A 107 -6.78 1.60 -15.85
CA GLY A 107 -7.25 1.59 -17.24
C GLY A 107 -8.72 1.22 -17.46
N GLY A 108 -9.55 1.10 -16.40
CA GLY A 108 -11.00 0.85 -16.47
C GLY A 108 -11.40 -0.56 -16.92
N ARG A 109 -10.45 -1.49 -17.11
CA ARG A 109 -10.72 -2.88 -17.37
C ARG A 109 -11.08 -3.61 -16.09
N PRO A 110 -12.04 -4.56 -16.12
CA PRO A 110 -12.32 -5.39 -14.95
C PRO A 110 -11.06 -6.11 -14.44
N VAL A 111 -10.90 -6.13 -13.14
CA VAL A 111 -9.83 -6.86 -12.46
C VAL A 111 -10.21 -8.33 -12.39
N ASP A 112 -9.33 -9.20 -12.84
CA ASP A 112 -9.52 -10.64 -12.71
C ASP A 112 -9.35 -11.05 -11.24
N VAL A 113 -10.46 -11.37 -10.58
CA VAL A 113 -10.48 -11.74 -9.17
C VAL A 113 -9.73 -13.04 -8.90
N THR A 114 -9.54 -13.90 -9.90
CA THR A 114 -8.81 -15.17 -9.73
C THR A 114 -7.30 -14.98 -9.53
N ARG A 115 -6.77 -13.77 -9.77
CA ARG A 115 -5.38 -13.40 -9.49
C ARG A 115 -5.13 -13.05 -8.02
N LEU A 116 -6.18 -12.96 -7.22
CA LEU A 116 -6.14 -12.51 -5.84
C LEU A 116 -6.49 -13.65 -4.90
N LEU A 117 -6.00 -13.56 -3.65
CA LEU A 117 -6.18 -14.60 -2.64
C LEU A 117 -7.38 -14.31 -1.73
N GLN A 118 -7.37 -13.16 -1.08
CA GLN A 118 -8.35 -12.74 -0.08
C GLN A 118 -8.59 -11.22 -0.15
N PRO A 119 -8.93 -10.67 -1.33
CA PRO A 119 -8.86 -9.23 -1.55
C PRO A 119 -9.88 -8.45 -0.72
N LYS A 120 -9.46 -7.26 -0.27
CA LYS A 120 -10.32 -6.22 0.28
C LYS A 120 -10.03 -4.90 -0.43
N VAL A 121 -10.98 -3.96 -0.40
CA VAL A 121 -10.88 -2.64 -1.05
C VAL A 121 -10.89 -1.55 0.02
N GLU A 122 -10.01 -0.58 -0.14
CA GLU A 122 -9.93 0.65 0.66
C GLU A 122 -9.97 1.88 -0.24
N ALA A 123 -10.62 2.94 0.23
CA ALA A 123 -10.62 4.23 -0.45
C ALA A 123 -9.57 5.14 0.18
N GLU A 124 -8.74 5.77 -0.66
CA GLU A 124 -7.55 6.52 -0.26
C GLU A 124 -7.36 7.79 -1.09
N VAL A 125 -6.43 8.64 -0.64
CA VAL A 125 -5.83 9.68 -1.46
C VAL A 125 -4.51 9.14 -2.03
N ALA A 126 -4.32 9.27 -3.34
CA ALA A 126 -3.04 9.04 -3.97
C ALA A 126 -2.33 10.36 -4.22
N PHE A 127 -1.01 10.38 -4.05
CA PHE A 127 -0.14 11.47 -4.48
C PHE A 127 0.77 10.99 -5.60
N VAL A 128 0.99 11.84 -6.60
CA VAL A 128 2.02 11.66 -7.63
C VAL A 128 3.12 12.67 -7.34
N LEU A 129 4.35 12.20 -7.18
CA LEU A 129 5.47 13.07 -6.86
C LEU A 129 6.06 13.73 -8.10
N GLY A 130 6.24 15.05 -8.05
CA GLY A 130 6.89 15.85 -9.10
C GLY A 130 8.40 15.97 -8.93
N SER A 131 8.93 15.70 -7.75
CA SER A 131 10.36 15.76 -7.44
C SER A 131 10.74 14.80 -6.32
N ASP A 132 12.05 14.48 -6.25
CA ASP A 132 12.62 13.62 -5.21
C ASP A 132 12.51 14.27 -3.83
N ILE A 133 12.25 13.48 -2.77
CA ILE A 133 12.18 13.95 -1.39
C ILE A 133 13.35 13.35 -0.61
N ASP A 134 14.52 14.00 -0.70
CA ASP A 134 15.74 13.59 0.01
C ASP A 134 16.13 14.54 1.15
N VAL A 135 15.16 15.26 1.70
CA VAL A 135 15.31 16.14 2.86
C VAL A 135 14.20 15.85 3.87
N PRO A 136 14.39 16.22 5.15
CA PRO A 136 13.30 16.15 6.12
C PRO A 136 12.16 17.06 5.70
N VAL A 137 10.93 16.53 5.77
CA VAL A 137 9.70 17.27 5.45
C VAL A 137 8.69 17.15 6.59
N ASP A 138 7.81 18.11 6.69
CA ASP A 138 6.62 18.07 7.52
C ASP A 138 5.36 18.12 6.64
N GLU A 139 4.19 18.11 7.26
CA GLU A 139 2.90 18.14 6.60
C GLU A 139 2.72 19.36 5.68
N ILE A 140 3.40 20.49 5.97
CA ILE A 140 3.30 21.72 5.19
C ILE A 140 4.28 21.69 4.02
N THR A 141 5.53 21.35 4.27
CA THR A 141 6.61 21.43 3.29
C THR A 141 6.52 20.33 2.23
N VAL A 142 5.93 19.17 2.56
CA VAL A 142 5.78 18.05 1.62
C VAL A 142 4.91 18.38 0.41
N HIS A 143 4.00 19.35 0.51
CA HIS A 143 3.15 19.78 -0.61
C HIS A 143 3.95 20.21 -1.85
N SER A 144 5.12 20.83 -1.66
CA SER A 144 5.94 21.35 -2.76
C SER A 144 6.57 20.26 -3.64
N TYR A 145 6.52 19.00 -3.19
CA TYR A 145 7.05 17.85 -3.92
C TYR A 145 6.00 17.09 -4.72
N VAL A 146 4.71 17.43 -4.53
CA VAL A 146 3.59 16.75 -5.18
C VAL A 146 3.25 17.42 -6.50
N GLU A 147 3.16 16.64 -7.57
CA GLU A 147 2.69 17.06 -8.90
C GLU A 147 1.17 17.01 -9.00
N ALA A 148 0.55 15.99 -8.41
CA ALA A 148 -0.90 15.81 -8.42
C ALA A 148 -1.38 14.97 -7.23
N GLY A 149 -2.62 15.20 -6.80
CA GLY A 149 -3.41 14.28 -6.00
C GLY A 149 -4.49 13.59 -6.82
N ALA A 150 -4.98 12.45 -6.36
CA ALA A 150 -6.10 11.75 -6.99
C ALA A 150 -6.90 10.94 -5.96
N PRO A 151 -8.20 10.69 -6.18
CA PRO A 151 -8.90 9.66 -5.44
C PRO A 151 -8.36 8.29 -5.87
N ALA A 152 -8.21 7.36 -4.93
CA ALA A 152 -7.69 6.03 -5.20
C ALA A 152 -8.53 4.94 -4.53
N LEU A 153 -8.48 3.74 -5.11
CA LEU A 153 -8.86 2.49 -4.44
C LEU A 153 -7.60 1.62 -4.35
N GLU A 154 -7.21 1.24 -3.14
CA GLU A 154 -6.25 0.16 -2.93
C GLU A 154 -7.00 -1.16 -2.82
N ILE A 155 -6.50 -2.19 -3.48
CA ILE A 155 -6.93 -3.57 -3.34
C ILE A 155 -5.86 -4.29 -2.56
N VAL A 156 -6.05 -4.38 -1.25
CA VAL A 156 -5.16 -5.13 -0.36
C VAL A 156 -5.46 -6.61 -0.47
N ASP A 157 -4.41 -7.45 -0.45
CA ASP A 157 -4.56 -8.89 -0.64
C ASP A 157 -3.50 -9.65 0.16
N SER A 158 -3.86 -10.14 1.36
CA SER A 158 -2.90 -10.84 2.20
C SER A 158 -2.60 -12.25 1.68
N ARG A 159 -1.31 -12.58 1.61
CA ARG A 159 -0.84 -13.96 1.35
C ARG A 159 -0.99 -14.88 2.55
N ILE A 160 -1.39 -14.34 3.73
CA ILE A 160 -1.55 -15.09 4.97
C ILE A 160 -3.00 -15.44 5.21
N ALA A 161 -3.27 -16.72 5.46
CA ALA A 161 -4.61 -17.29 5.55
C ALA A 161 -5.49 -16.59 6.59
N GLY A 162 -6.74 -16.28 6.20
CA GLY A 162 -7.76 -15.73 7.09
C GLY A 162 -7.46 -14.33 7.61
N TRP A 163 -6.45 -13.62 7.05
CA TRP A 163 -5.99 -12.34 7.59
C TRP A 163 -5.51 -12.45 9.06
N ASP A 164 -5.00 -13.64 9.45
CA ASP A 164 -4.40 -13.86 10.77
C ASP A 164 -2.99 -13.24 10.82
N ILE A 165 -2.92 -11.92 10.83
CA ILE A 165 -1.70 -11.13 10.71
C ILE A 165 -1.38 -10.36 11.98
N THR A 166 -0.09 -10.27 12.30
CA THR A 166 0.50 -9.27 13.20
C THR A 166 1.19 -8.19 12.38
N LEU A 167 1.71 -7.13 13.02
CA LEU A 167 2.48 -6.09 12.35
C LEU A 167 3.68 -6.69 11.57
N GLY A 168 4.42 -7.62 12.16
CA GLY A 168 5.53 -8.29 11.47
C GLY A 168 5.08 -9.11 10.26
N ASP A 169 3.94 -9.78 10.35
CA ASP A 169 3.39 -10.55 9.23
C ASP A 169 3.02 -9.64 8.04
N THR A 170 2.27 -8.54 8.28
CA THR A 170 1.85 -7.64 7.20
C THR A 170 3.03 -6.92 6.57
N ILE A 171 4.00 -6.45 7.35
CA ILE A 171 5.22 -5.84 6.82
C ILE A 171 5.98 -6.83 5.92
N ALA A 172 6.21 -8.06 6.38
CA ALA A 172 6.90 -9.08 5.60
C ALA A 172 6.16 -9.40 4.29
N ASP A 173 4.83 -9.34 4.33
CA ASP A 173 3.91 -9.54 3.21
C ASP A 173 3.69 -8.26 2.37
N ASN A 174 4.70 -7.38 2.32
CA ASN A 174 4.68 -6.11 1.58
C ASN A 174 3.48 -5.21 1.98
N ALA A 175 3.18 -5.10 3.27
CA ALA A 175 2.02 -4.41 3.82
C ALA A 175 0.70 -4.85 3.16
N SER A 176 0.60 -6.14 2.84
CA SER A 176 -0.53 -6.77 2.15
C SER A 176 -0.91 -6.09 0.82
N SER A 177 0.03 -5.43 0.13
CA SER A 177 -0.21 -4.79 -1.17
C SER A 177 -0.68 -5.81 -2.21
N GLY A 178 -1.71 -5.45 -2.97
CA GLY A 178 -2.22 -6.25 -4.09
C GLY A 178 -2.25 -5.43 -5.38
N LEU A 179 -3.29 -4.63 -5.58
CA LEU A 179 -3.48 -3.79 -6.76
C LEU A 179 -3.93 -2.38 -6.34
N TYR A 180 -3.95 -1.44 -7.30
CA TYR A 180 -4.56 -0.13 -7.06
C TYR A 180 -5.20 0.45 -8.33
N VAL A 181 -6.12 1.40 -8.12
CA VAL A 181 -6.77 2.16 -9.18
C VAL A 181 -6.75 3.63 -8.80
N LEU A 182 -6.32 4.48 -9.72
CA LEU A 182 -6.32 5.93 -9.58
C LEU A 182 -7.48 6.54 -10.37
N GLY A 183 -8.14 7.54 -9.79
CA GLY A 183 -9.05 8.43 -10.50
C GLY A 183 -8.30 9.57 -11.20
N ASP A 184 -9.05 10.61 -11.58
CA ASP A 184 -8.50 11.75 -12.28
C ASP A 184 -7.51 12.53 -11.39
N ARG A 185 -6.40 12.96 -11.99
CA ARG A 185 -5.37 13.76 -11.32
C ARG A 185 -5.82 15.19 -11.13
N ILE A 186 -5.58 15.75 -9.97
CA ILE A 186 -5.88 17.12 -9.58
C ILE A 186 -4.58 17.84 -9.25
N PRO A 187 -4.31 19.01 -9.86
CA PRO A 187 -3.13 19.82 -9.54
C PRO A 187 -3.08 20.19 -8.05
N PRO A 188 -1.89 20.34 -7.44
CA PRO A 188 -1.77 20.60 -5.99
C PRO A 188 -2.52 21.85 -5.52
N GLY A 189 -2.55 22.90 -6.35
CA GLY A 189 -3.26 24.16 -6.03
C GLY A 189 -4.79 24.07 -6.06
N GLU A 190 -5.35 22.99 -6.56
CA GLU A 190 -6.79 22.73 -6.63
C GLU A 190 -7.26 21.66 -5.62
N LEU A 191 -6.31 21.04 -4.88
CA LEU A 191 -6.64 20.05 -3.87
C LEU A 191 -7.41 20.72 -2.71
N PRO A 192 -8.50 20.09 -2.22
CA PRO A 192 -9.21 20.56 -1.05
C PRO A 192 -8.35 20.39 0.22
N ASP A 193 -8.87 20.86 1.36
CA ASP A 193 -8.35 20.47 2.68
C ASP A 193 -8.53 18.95 2.86
N LEU A 194 -7.43 18.19 2.64
CA LEU A 194 -7.46 16.73 2.62
C LEU A 194 -7.83 16.13 3.99
N ALA A 195 -7.59 16.81 5.11
CA ALA A 195 -8.03 16.34 6.42
C ALA A 195 -9.56 16.40 6.56
N ALA A 196 -10.19 17.40 5.94
CA ALA A 196 -11.63 17.65 6.04
C ALA A 196 -12.46 16.91 4.99
N VAL A 197 -11.86 16.26 3.98
CA VAL A 197 -12.63 15.56 2.95
C VAL A 197 -13.47 14.44 3.56
N ARG A 198 -14.66 14.24 3.00
CA ARG A 198 -15.53 13.11 3.31
C ARG A 198 -15.42 12.06 2.22
N MET A 199 -15.32 10.81 2.64
CA MET A 199 -15.29 9.66 1.75
C MET A 199 -16.55 8.80 1.93
N SER A 200 -17.07 8.31 0.81
CA SER A 200 -18.10 7.26 0.79
C SER A 200 -17.75 6.25 -0.30
N MET A 201 -17.65 4.98 0.08
CA MET A 201 -17.43 3.88 -0.86
C MET A 201 -18.67 2.98 -0.92
N THR A 202 -19.04 2.58 -2.13
CA THR A 202 -20.19 1.73 -2.39
C THR A 202 -19.77 0.43 -3.08
N GLU A 203 -20.50 -0.66 -2.79
CA GLU A 203 -20.51 -1.90 -3.58
C GLU A 203 -21.83 -1.97 -4.33
N ASN A 204 -21.79 -1.99 -5.67
CA ASN A 204 -22.99 -2.02 -6.53
C ASN A 204 -24.04 -0.95 -6.15
N GLY A 205 -23.58 0.24 -5.73
CA GLY A 205 -24.42 1.36 -5.30
C GLY A 205 -24.86 1.32 -3.83
N THR A 206 -24.57 0.25 -3.10
CA THR A 206 -24.85 0.17 -1.64
C THR A 206 -23.63 0.66 -0.86
N VAL A 207 -23.79 1.60 0.08
CA VAL A 207 -22.68 2.11 0.89
C VAL A 207 -22.11 0.99 1.79
N VAL A 208 -20.80 0.74 1.66
CA VAL A 208 -20.06 -0.27 2.43
C VAL A 208 -18.98 0.33 3.33
N SER A 209 -18.56 1.58 3.05
CA SER A 209 -17.59 2.28 3.88
C SER A 209 -17.80 3.79 3.82
N THR A 210 -17.55 4.48 4.93
CA THR A 210 -17.51 5.95 5.02
C THR A 210 -16.39 6.35 5.95
N GLY A 211 -15.87 7.56 5.75
CA GLY A 211 -14.85 8.13 6.62
C GLY A 211 -14.43 9.52 6.16
N THR A 212 -13.30 9.96 6.65
CA THR A 212 -12.75 11.30 6.40
C THR A 212 -11.26 11.25 6.18
N GLY A 213 -10.68 12.31 5.63
CA GLY A 213 -9.23 12.41 5.50
C GLY A 213 -8.50 12.41 6.85
N ALA A 214 -9.14 12.88 7.91
CA ALA A 214 -8.57 12.86 9.25
C ALA A 214 -8.42 11.43 9.83
N ASP A 215 -9.11 10.43 9.29
CA ASP A 215 -8.94 9.02 9.69
C ASP A 215 -7.58 8.45 9.22
N CYS A 216 -6.91 9.12 8.29
CA CYS A 216 -5.59 8.79 7.79
C CYS A 216 -4.51 9.61 8.53
N LEU A 217 -4.01 9.15 9.66
CA LEU A 217 -2.99 9.82 10.50
C LEU A 217 -3.30 11.31 10.81
N GLY A 218 -4.56 11.70 10.87
CA GLY A 218 -5.00 13.08 11.00
C GLY A 218 -5.07 13.82 9.67
N SER A 219 -4.28 13.45 8.67
CA SER A 219 -4.29 14.01 7.32
C SER A 219 -3.50 13.11 6.35
N PRO A 220 -3.96 12.91 5.09
CA PRO A 220 -3.14 12.28 4.04
C PRO A 220 -1.77 12.93 3.84
N TRP A 221 -1.66 14.24 4.07
CA TRP A 221 -0.37 14.96 4.03
C TRP A 221 0.57 14.54 5.14
N ALA A 222 0.06 14.31 6.36
CA ALA A 222 0.86 13.79 7.48
C ALA A 222 1.39 12.38 7.17
N ALA A 223 0.57 11.55 6.53
CA ALA A 223 0.97 10.22 6.10
C ALA A 223 2.09 10.27 5.04
N LEU A 224 1.98 11.14 4.03
CA LEU A 224 3.02 11.34 3.02
C LEU A 224 4.33 11.84 3.66
N ALA A 225 4.26 12.81 4.56
CA ALA A 225 5.44 13.33 5.26
C ALA A 225 6.12 12.26 6.13
N TRP A 226 5.31 11.43 6.82
CA TRP A 226 5.83 10.29 7.57
C TRP A 226 6.59 9.32 6.67
N LEU A 227 5.98 8.88 5.55
CA LEU A 227 6.62 7.95 4.62
C LEU A 227 7.90 8.52 4.02
N ALA A 228 7.89 9.80 3.62
CA ALA A 228 9.07 10.47 3.06
C ALA A 228 10.25 10.44 4.03
N ASN A 229 10.00 10.77 5.30
CA ASN A 229 11.05 10.78 6.33
C ASN A 229 11.55 9.36 6.66
N VAL A 230 10.66 8.37 6.77
CA VAL A 230 11.03 6.97 7.01
C VAL A 230 11.85 6.43 5.84
N SER A 231 11.37 6.62 4.61
CA SER A 231 12.05 6.16 3.40
C SER A 231 13.46 6.75 3.28
N ARG A 232 13.60 8.07 3.56
CA ARG A 232 14.90 8.74 3.59
C ARG A 232 15.81 8.15 4.67
N SER A 233 15.30 7.89 5.87
CA SER A 233 16.10 7.33 6.97
C SER A 233 16.62 5.92 6.67
N LEU A 234 15.89 5.16 5.85
CA LEU A 234 16.28 3.86 5.34
C LEU A 234 17.23 3.93 4.14
N GLY A 235 17.58 5.13 3.65
CA GLY A 235 18.45 5.34 2.50
C GLY A 235 17.77 5.14 1.14
N ALA A 236 16.44 5.06 1.11
CA ALA A 236 15.62 4.91 -0.08
C ALA A 236 14.61 6.05 -0.22
N PRO A 237 15.04 7.31 -0.40
CA PRO A 237 14.15 8.46 -0.49
C PRO A 237 13.12 8.28 -1.60
N LEU A 238 11.96 8.94 -1.45
CA LEU A 238 10.91 8.94 -2.47
C LEU A 238 11.40 9.67 -3.71
N GLN A 239 11.03 9.16 -4.89
CA GLN A 239 11.51 9.67 -6.17
C GLN A 239 10.39 10.37 -6.95
N ALA A 240 10.77 11.32 -7.82
CA ALA A 240 9.86 11.91 -8.80
C ALA A 240 9.17 10.84 -9.65
N GLY A 241 7.86 11.00 -9.86
CA GLY A 241 7.02 10.06 -10.60
C GLY A 241 6.48 8.89 -9.78
N GLU A 242 6.94 8.69 -8.53
CA GLU A 242 6.34 7.66 -7.66
C GLU A 242 4.90 8.03 -7.28
N VAL A 243 4.05 7.01 -7.22
CA VAL A 243 2.71 7.08 -6.63
C VAL A 243 2.81 6.74 -5.15
N VAL A 244 2.20 7.55 -4.29
CA VAL A 244 2.06 7.24 -2.87
C VAL A 244 0.60 7.13 -2.52
N LEU A 245 0.16 5.95 -2.08
CA LEU A 245 -1.17 5.74 -1.49
C LEU A 245 -1.09 6.08 0.00
N SER A 246 -1.97 6.99 0.44
CA SER A 246 -1.86 7.63 1.76
C SER A 246 -2.23 6.75 2.94
N GLY A 247 -2.99 5.70 2.69
CA GLY A 247 -3.69 4.91 3.69
C GLY A 247 -5.19 5.20 3.73
N ALA A 248 -5.93 4.26 4.28
CA ALA A 248 -7.38 4.22 4.23
C ALA A 248 -8.06 5.42 4.89
N LEU A 249 -9.06 5.98 4.21
CA LEU A 249 -9.94 7.03 4.72
C LEU A 249 -11.15 6.47 5.51
N GLY A 250 -11.26 5.16 5.61
CA GLY A 250 -12.34 4.47 6.31
C GLY A 250 -12.15 2.95 6.27
N PRO A 251 -13.08 2.17 6.84
CA PRO A 251 -12.98 0.71 6.89
C PRO A 251 -12.87 0.07 5.51
N MET A 252 -12.03 -0.96 5.40
CA MET A 252 -11.94 -1.80 4.20
C MET A 252 -13.18 -2.67 4.01
N ALA A 253 -13.53 -2.98 2.75
CA ALA A 253 -14.62 -3.89 2.38
C ALA A 253 -14.06 -5.15 1.70
N THR A 254 -14.56 -6.34 2.08
CA THR A 254 -14.20 -7.59 1.40
C THR A 254 -14.70 -7.59 -0.03
N VAL A 255 -13.87 -8.01 -0.98
CA VAL A 255 -14.25 -8.07 -2.40
C VAL A 255 -15.23 -9.22 -2.64
N THR A 256 -16.37 -8.88 -3.25
CA THR A 256 -17.33 -9.84 -3.79
C THR A 256 -17.05 -10.01 -5.30
N PRO A 257 -16.76 -11.21 -5.79
CA PRO A 257 -16.58 -11.46 -7.22
C PRO A 257 -17.78 -10.96 -8.05
N GLY A 258 -17.50 -10.28 -9.16
CA GLY A 258 -18.52 -9.70 -10.03
C GLY A 258 -19.04 -8.33 -9.58
N SER A 259 -18.63 -7.82 -8.44
CA SER A 259 -19.07 -6.51 -7.93
C SER A 259 -18.22 -5.35 -8.46
N THR A 260 -18.85 -4.16 -8.44
CA THR A 260 -18.20 -2.88 -8.69
C THR A 260 -18.13 -2.09 -7.42
N TYR A 261 -16.92 -1.65 -7.05
CA TYR A 261 -16.68 -0.72 -5.95
C TYR A 261 -16.43 0.67 -6.51
N SER A 262 -17.05 1.68 -5.91
CA SER A 262 -16.90 3.07 -6.30
C SER A 262 -16.73 3.94 -5.05
N ALA A 263 -15.66 4.71 -5.01
CA ALA A 263 -15.44 5.70 -3.95
C ALA A 263 -15.64 7.11 -4.48
N SER A 264 -16.32 7.94 -3.69
CA SER A 264 -16.43 9.37 -3.89
C SER A 264 -15.73 10.06 -2.72
N ILE A 265 -14.76 10.93 -3.05
CA ILE A 265 -13.99 11.71 -2.07
C ILE A 265 -14.23 13.18 -2.35
N GLY A 266 -14.74 13.90 -1.37
CA GLY A 266 -15.16 15.29 -1.51
C GLY A 266 -14.06 16.19 -2.04
N GLY A 267 -14.32 16.87 -3.16
CA GLY A 267 -13.35 17.76 -3.83
C GLY A 267 -12.26 17.03 -4.64
N LEU A 268 -12.09 15.70 -4.49
CA LEU A 268 -11.17 14.91 -5.34
C LEU A 268 -11.89 14.17 -6.48
N GLY A 269 -13.20 13.95 -6.37
CA GLY A 269 -13.97 13.23 -7.40
C GLY A 269 -14.23 11.77 -7.05
N CYS A 270 -14.31 10.93 -8.09
CA CYS A 270 -14.68 9.53 -7.95
C CYS A 270 -13.66 8.61 -8.61
N VAL A 271 -13.56 7.38 -8.08
CA VAL A 271 -12.76 6.29 -8.64
C VAL A 271 -13.56 5.01 -8.51
N SER A 272 -13.41 4.08 -9.46
CA SER A 272 -14.13 2.81 -9.41
C SER A 272 -13.31 1.65 -9.97
N VAL A 273 -13.60 0.46 -9.45
CA VAL A 273 -13.05 -0.82 -9.92
C VAL A 273 -14.16 -1.85 -10.02
N THR A 274 -14.16 -2.62 -11.12
CA THR A 274 -15.06 -3.76 -11.29
C THR A 274 -14.23 -5.04 -11.25
N PHE A 275 -14.67 -6.03 -10.50
CA PHE A 275 -14.05 -7.34 -10.46
C PHE A 275 -14.80 -8.30 -11.41
N THR A 276 -14.05 -9.23 -12.04
CA THR A 276 -14.68 -10.29 -12.80
C THR A 276 -15.47 -11.24 -11.88
N PRO A 277 -16.51 -11.93 -12.38
CA PRO A 277 -17.04 -13.09 -11.67
C PRO A 277 -15.92 -14.11 -11.43
N GLY A 278 -15.89 -14.73 -10.26
CA GLY A 278 -14.98 -15.84 -9.99
C GLY A 278 -15.20 -17.00 -11.00
N ALA A 279 -14.27 -17.97 -10.97
CA ALA A 279 -14.49 -19.19 -11.74
C ALA A 279 -15.85 -19.83 -11.34
N PRO A 280 -16.63 -20.37 -12.29
CA PRO A 280 -17.84 -21.10 -11.94
C PRO A 280 -17.48 -22.26 -11.00
N ALA A 281 -18.25 -22.37 -9.91
CA ALA A 281 -18.08 -23.43 -8.91
C ALA A 281 -18.31 -24.81 -9.49
#